data_4fae2cb2aa90f6b3cb45dd06eb07717d
#
_entry.id   4fae2cb2aa90f6b3cb45dd06eb07717d
#
_cell.length_a   1.000
_cell.length_b   1.000
_cell.length_c   1.000
_cell.angle_alpha   90.00
_cell.angle_beta   90.00
_cell.angle_gamma   90.00
#
_symmetry.space_group_name_H-M   'P 1'
#
loop_
_entity.id
_entity.type
_entity.pdbx_description
1 polymer ?
#
loop_
_entity_poly.entity_id
_entity_poly.type
_entity_poly.pdbx_seq_one_letter_code
_entity_poly.pdbx_strand_id
1 'polypeptide(L)'
;MKIAVIGSGISGLSASYFLSKKHRVDLYEKDDRFGGHSYTLNIQYDIKNKKKIDVDIGFIVFNEKTYPNLINFLKELDVKYEKSDMSFSVSVNKSNIEYCGKGLKGFFSNKKNLLNIKFLKMFYEIIIFYKKCEKLDIKDYE
;
A
#
# COMPACT_ATOMS: atom_id res chain seq x y z
N MET A 1 -12.22 28.92 16.07
CA MET A 1 -13.46 28.12 16.03
C MET A 1 -13.25 26.83 16.80
N LYS A 2 -14.33 26.17 17.21
CA LYS A 2 -14.30 24.80 17.75
C LYS A 2 -14.74 23.84 16.64
N ILE A 3 -13.93 22.81 16.35
CA ILE A 3 -14.13 21.90 15.22
C ILE A 3 -14.15 20.47 15.76
N ALA A 4 -15.12 19.66 15.35
CA ALA A 4 -15.15 18.24 15.60
C ALA A 4 -14.67 17.49 14.37
N VAL A 5 -13.72 16.58 14.56
CA VAL A 5 -13.25 15.65 13.52
C VAL A 5 -13.67 14.24 13.93
N ILE A 6 -14.32 13.52 13.02
CA ILE A 6 -14.84 12.18 13.27
C ILE A 6 -13.99 11.15 12.54
N GLY A 7 -13.42 10.22 13.29
CA GLY A 7 -12.54 9.17 12.80
C GLY A 7 -11.06 9.56 12.84
N SER A 8 -10.22 8.65 13.33
CA SER A 8 -8.78 8.83 13.51
C SER A 8 -7.93 8.07 12.47
N GLY A 9 -8.47 7.78 11.31
CA GLY A 9 -7.68 7.35 10.16
C GLY A 9 -6.78 8.48 9.67
N ILE A 10 -5.95 8.21 8.64
CA ILE A 10 -4.98 9.19 8.11
C ILE A 10 -5.63 10.54 7.77
N SER A 11 -6.84 10.53 7.21
CA SER A 11 -7.56 11.76 6.85
C SER A 11 -7.96 12.58 8.09
N GLY A 12 -8.52 11.93 9.11
CA GLY A 12 -8.92 12.61 10.35
C GLY A 12 -7.72 13.10 11.15
N LEU A 13 -6.67 12.30 11.26
CA LEU A 13 -5.43 12.70 11.94
C LEU A 13 -4.76 13.87 11.26
N SER A 14 -4.60 13.85 9.93
CA SER A 14 -3.99 14.97 9.19
C SER A 14 -4.85 16.22 9.26
N ALA A 15 -6.17 16.10 9.09
CA ALA A 15 -7.09 17.24 9.25
C ALA A 15 -6.99 17.83 10.66
N SER A 16 -7.02 17.01 11.69
CA SER A 16 -6.89 17.45 13.08
C SER A 16 -5.58 18.16 13.32
N TYR A 17 -4.47 17.62 12.81
CA TYR A 17 -3.15 18.23 12.94
C TYR A 17 -3.09 19.63 12.32
N PHE A 18 -3.49 19.78 11.06
CA PHE A 18 -3.42 21.07 10.39
C PHE A 18 -4.42 22.09 10.95
N LEU A 19 -5.62 21.67 11.31
CA LEU A 19 -6.64 22.55 11.86
C LEU A 19 -6.28 23.00 13.28
N SER A 20 -5.63 22.15 14.09
CA SER A 20 -5.24 22.47 15.46
C SER A 20 -4.23 23.62 15.56
N LYS A 21 -3.49 23.92 14.48
CA LYS A 21 -2.57 25.07 14.41
C LYS A 21 -3.29 26.43 14.56
N LYS A 22 -4.59 26.49 14.24
CA LYS A 22 -5.39 27.74 14.26
C LYS A 22 -6.71 27.63 14.99
N HIS A 23 -7.13 26.41 15.34
CA HIS A 23 -8.44 26.15 15.88
C HIS A 23 -8.36 25.15 17.04
N ARG A 24 -9.38 25.15 17.91
CA ARG A 24 -9.59 24.08 18.86
C ARG A 24 -10.23 22.91 18.12
N VAL A 25 -9.59 21.75 18.14
CA VAL A 25 -10.06 20.54 17.47
C VAL A 25 -10.34 19.46 18.51
N ASP A 26 -11.53 18.89 18.48
CA ASP A 26 -11.92 17.72 19.25
C ASP A 26 -12.00 16.53 18.25
N LEU A 27 -11.11 15.53 18.39
CA LEU A 27 -11.07 14.33 17.56
C LEU A 27 -11.84 13.20 18.22
N TYR A 28 -12.79 12.62 17.53
CA TYR A 28 -13.61 11.49 17.99
C TYR A 28 -13.26 10.23 17.23
N GLU A 29 -13.02 9.16 17.97
CA GLU A 29 -12.77 7.83 17.43
C GLU A 29 -13.73 6.83 18.06
N LYS A 30 -14.25 5.91 17.26
CA LYS A 30 -15.17 4.86 17.70
C LYS A 30 -14.44 3.68 18.34
N ASP A 31 -13.28 3.35 17.75
CA ASP A 31 -12.48 2.21 18.15
C ASP A 31 -11.58 2.58 19.36
N ASP A 32 -11.06 1.58 20.02
CA ASP A 32 -10.14 1.72 21.15
C ASP A 32 -8.71 2.10 20.75
N ARG A 33 -8.46 2.27 19.43
CA ARG A 33 -7.16 2.67 18.86
C ARG A 33 -7.28 3.75 17.80
N PHE A 34 -6.22 4.52 17.63
CA PHE A 34 -6.06 5.47 16.54
C PHE A 34 -5.41 4.82 15.31
N GLY A 35 -5.50 5.49 14.16
CA GLY A 35 -4.79 5.14 12.94
C GLY A 35 -5.65 4.54 11.83
N GLY A 36 -6.83 4.00 12.15
CA GLY A 36 -7.72 3.41 11.14
C GLY A 36 -7.02 2.27 10.38
N HIS A 37 -6.80 2.44 9.07
CA HIS A 37 -6.11 1.46 8.22
C HIS A 37 -4.60 1.36 8.48
N SER A 38 -3.98 2.36 9.10
CA SER A 38 -2.59 2.26 9.56
C SER A 38 -2.58 1.51 10.89
N TYR A 39 -2.04 0.29 10.86
CA TYR A 39 -2.05 -0.57 12.03
C TYR A 39 -0.78 -1.41 12.12
N THR A 40 -0.07 -1.26 13.24
CA THR A 40 1.14 -1.99 13.56
C THR A 40 0.87 -2.88 14.75
N LEU A 41 1.16 -4.17 14.62
CA LEU A 41 1.09 -5.14 15.70
C LEU A 41 2.46 -5.38 16.30
N ASN A 42 2.55 -5.31 17.62
CA ASN A 42 3.74 -5.73 18.36
C ASN A 42 3.63 -7.23 18.65
N ILE A 43 4.39 -8.04 17.92
CA ILE A 43 4.35 -9.51 17.97
C ILE A 43 5.55 -10.03 18.73
N GLN A 44 5.31 -10.87 19.73
CA GLN A 44 6.37 -11.60 20.42
C GLN A 44 6.69 -12.87 19.63
N TYR A 45 7.82 -12.87 18.90
CA TYR A 45 8.23 -14.01 18.07
C TYR A 45 9.15 -15.00 18.77
N ASP A 46 9.78 -14.59 19.87
CA ASP A 46 10.61 -15.47 20.71
C ASP A 46 10.12 -15.40 22.16
N ILE A 47 9.40 -16.43 22.58
CA ILE A 47 8.81 -16.51 23.93
C ILE A 47 9.89 -16.60 25.00
N LYS A 48 10.98 -17.35 24.73
CA LYS A 48 12.05 -17.58 25.71
C LYS A 48 12.84 -16.31 25.99
N ASN A 49 13.20 -15.57 24.94
CA ASN A 49 14.02 -14.36 25.06
C ASN A 49 13.17 -13.08 25.09
N LYS A 50 11.85 -13.17 25.11
CA LYS A 50 10.90 -12.05 25.10
C LYS A 50 11.14 -11.05 23.96
N LYS A 51 11.68 -11.53 22.82
CA LYS A 51 11.91 -10.69 21.67
C LYS A 51 10.61 -10.33 20.98
N LYS A 52 10.44 -9.07 20.66
CA LYS A 52 9.28 -8.51 20.00
C LYS A 52 9.68 -7.88 18.68
N ILE A 53 8.77 -7.85 17.74
CA ILE A 53 8.90 -7.16 16.46
C ILE A 53 7.59 -6.44 16.15
N ASP A 54 7.70 -5.24 15.62
CA ASP A 54 6.58 -4.48 15.13
C ASP A 54 6.30 -4.86 13.67
N VAL A 55 5.05 -5.21 13.37
CA VAL A 55 4.61 -5.67 12.05
C VAL A 55 3.43 -4.82 11.60
N ASP A 56 3.62 -4.11 10.51
CA ASP A 56 2.54 -3.37 9.87
C ASP A 56 1.61 -4.34 9.14
N ILE A 57 0.31 -4.26 9.40
CA ILE A 57 -0.70 -5.19 8.86
C ILE A 57 -1.79 -4.51 8.03
N GLY A 58 -1.87 -3.20 8.07
CA GLY A 58 -2.85 -2.45 7.29
C GLY A 58 -2.22 -1.79 6.06
N PHE A 59 -2.04 -0.49 6.10
CA PHE A 59 -1.34 0.26 5.08
C PHE A 59 0.18 0.13 5.26
N ILE A 60 0.81 -0.73 4.49
CA ILE A 60 2.21 -1.14 4.68
C ILE A 60 3.21 -0.54 3.68
N VAL A 61 2.73 -0.03 2.55
CA VAL A 61 3.60 0.52 1.50
C VAL A 61 2.97 1.72 0.81
N PHE A 62 3.79 2.64 0.37
CA PHE A 62 3.44 3.79 -0.47
C PHE A 62 4.61 4.13 -1.39
N ASN A 63 4.40 4.99 -2.37
CA ASN A 63 5.46 5.49 -3.23
C ASN A 63 5.42 7.03 -3.31
N GLU A 64 6.57 7.62 -3.60
CA GLU A 64 6.73 9.07 -3.58
C GLU A 64 5.96 9.77 -4.71
N LYS A 65 5.71 9.07 -5.81
CA LYS A 65 5.05 9.65 -6.99
C LYS A 65 3.55 9.84 -6.79
N THR A 66 2.88 8.86 -6.19
CA THR A 66 1.41 8.87 -6.05
C THR A 66 0.92 9.37 -4.68
N TYR A 67 1.83 9.52 -3.71
CA TYR A 67 1.51 9.99 -2.36
C TYR A 67 2.27 11.26 -1.93
N PRO A 68 2.32 12.34 -2.76
CA PRO A 68 3.12 13.53 -2.44
C PRO A 68 2.70 14.21 -1.13
N ASN A 69 1.39 14.26 -0.86
CA ASN A 69 0.88 14.87 0.37
C ASN A 69 1.24 14.05 1.62
N LEU A 70 1.21 12.72 1.53
CA LEU A 70 1.64 11.86 2.62
C LEU A 70 3.13 12.04 2.91
N ILE A 71 3.97 12.07 1.87
CA ILE A 71 5.41 12.32 2.02
C ILE A 71 5.67 13.65 2.72
N ASN A 72 4.99 14.71 2.30
CA ASN A 72 5.14 16.04 2.92
C ASN A 72 4.70 16.01 4.39
N PHE A 73 3.60 15.32 4.69
CA PHE A 73 3.11 15.19 6.05
C PHE A 73 4.07 14.40 6.95
N LEU A 74 4.61 13.27 6.46
CA LEU A 74 5.61 12.50 7.20
C LEU A 74 6.89 13.31 7.46
N LYS A 75 7.35 14.10 6.47
CA LYS A 75 8.50 15.00 6.63
C LYS A 75 8.23 16.09 7.67
N GLU A 76 7.04 16.69 7.67
CA GLU A 76 6.67 17.72 8.64
C GLU A 76 6.62 17.18 10.09
N LEU A 77 6.26 15.91 10.24
CA LEU A 77 6.22 15.21 11.52
C LEU A 77 7.54 14.53 11.91
N ASP A 78 8.59 14.65 11.07
CA ASP A 78 9.87 13.92 11.22
C ASP A 78 9.69 12.39 11.37
N VAL A 79 8.69 11.83 10.69
CA VAL A 79 8.44 10.38 10.67
C VAL A 79 9.35 9.73 9.65
N LYS A 80 10.17 8.79 10.11
CA LYS A 80 11.08 8.01 9.26
C LYS A 80 10.33 6.88 8.56
N TYR A 81 10.70 6.63 7.32
CA TYR A 81 10.23 5.48 6.53
C TYR A 81 11.39 4.87 5.76
N GLU A 82 11.27 3.60 5.44
CA GLU A 82 12.32 2.85 4.76
C GLU A 82 11.89 2.42 3.36
N LYS A 83 12.88 2.25 2.48
CA LYS A 83 12.62 1.68 1.16
C LYS A 83 12.27 0.21 1.29
N SER A 84 11.15 -0.16 0.74
CA SER A 84 10.63 -1.51 0.70
C SER A 84 10.56 -2.01 -0.75
N ASP A 85 10.64 -3.32 -0.93
CA ASP A 85 10.51 -3.97 -2.22
C ASP A 85 9.12 -4.61 -2.31
N MET A 86 8.20 -3.92 -2.96
CA MET A 86 6.86 -4.43 -3.18
C MET A 86 6.83 -5.31 -4.42
N SER A 87 6.73 -6.62 -4.21
CA SER A 87 6.53 -7.59 -5.28
C SER A 87 5.32 -8.46 -4.96
N PHE A 88 4.72 -8.99 -6.01
CA PHE A 88 3.69 -10.00 -5.87
C PHE A 88 4.09 -11.26 -6.66
N SER A 89 3.60 -12.40 -6.21
CA SER A 89 3.75 -13.66 -6.94
C SER A 89 2.39 -14.35 -7.07
N VAL A 90 2.26 -15.10 -8.14
CA VAL A 90 1.05 -15.84 -8.46
C VAL A 90 1.43 -17.32 -8.64
N SER A 91 0.70 -18.20 -7.97
CA SER A 91 0.79 -19.64 -8.14
C SER A 91 -0.60 -20.21 -8.35
N VAL A 92 -0.81 -20.90 -9.48
CA VAL A 92 -2.08 -21.52 -9.83
C VAL A 92 -1.86 -23.01 -10.03
N ASN A 93 -2.12 -23.79 -8.99
CA ASN A 93 -1.85 -25.24 -8.96
C ASN A 93 -2.47 -26.01 -10.13
N LYS A 94 -3.72 -25.70 -10.50
CA LYS A 94 -4.44 -26.41 -11.60
C LYS A 94 -3.83 -26.19 -12.98
N SER A 95 -3.14 -25.09 -13.24
CA SER A 95 -2.59 -24.71 -14.55
C SER A 95 -1.06 -24.73 -14.58
N ASN A 96 -0.41 -25.05 -13.48
CA ASN A 96 1.06 -25.03 -13.35
C ASN A 96 1.68 -23.67 -13.73
N ILE A 97 0.94 -22.59 -13.50
CA ILE A 97 1.36 -21.22 -13.76
C ILE A 97 1.91 -20.64 -12.48
N GLU A 98 3.18 -20.27 -12.52
CA GLU A 98 3.85 -19.57 -11.42
C GLU A 98 4.70 -18.44 -11.98
N TYR A 99 4.50 -17.23 -11.45
CA TYR A 99 5.32 -16.08 -11.84
C TYR A 99 5.37 -15.04 -10.72
N CYS A 100 6.34 -14.13 -10.83
CA CYS A 100 6.50 -13.00 -9.94
C CYS A 100 6.46 -11.69 -10.75
N GLY A 101 5.88 -10.64 -10.20
CA GLY A 101 5.73 -9.34 -10.83
C GLY A 101 7.03 -8.51 -10.98
N LYS A 102 8.19 -9.06 -10.66
CA LYS A 102 9.50 -8.39 -10.78
C LYS A 102 10.04 -8.39 -12.23
N GLY A 103 9.31 -7.77 -13.15
CA GLY A 103 9.72 -7.64 -14.55
C GLY A 103 9.83 -8.98 -15.28
N LEU A 104 10.46 -8.97 -16.47
CA LEU A 104 10.54 -10.15 -17.35
C LEU A 104 11.17 -11.39 -16.68
N LYS A 105 12.21 -11.19 -15.86
CA LYS A 105 12.84 -12.31 -15.14
C LYS A 105 11.87 -12.97 -14.16
N GLY A 106 11.02 -12.20 -13.50
CA GLY A 106 10.00 -12.72 -12.60
C GLY A 106 8.88 -13.45 -13.34
N PHE A 107 8.40 -12.90 -14.45
CA PHE A 107 7.39 -13.54 -15.29
C PHE A 107 7.84 -14.89 -15.85
N PHE A 108 9.09 -15.02 -16.24
CA PHE A 108 9.66 -16.25 -16.79
C PHE A 108 10.57 -17.01 -15.81
N SER A 109 10.41 -16.79 -14.52
CA SER A 109 11.11 -17.55 -13.47
C SER A 109 10.86 -19.06 -13.58
N ASN A 110 9.64 -19.46 -13.89
CA ASN A 110 9.32 -20.80 -14.31
C ASN A 110 9.48 -20.92 -15.83
N LYS A 111 10.53 -21.64 -16.28
CA LYS A 111 10.83 -21.81 -17.70
C LYS A 111 9.71 -22.47 -18.51
N LYS A 112 8.84 -23.25 -17.87
CA LYS A 112 7.65 -23.85 -18.49
C LYS A 112 6.66 -22.80 -19.00
N ASN A 113 6.66 -21.60 -18.43
CA ASN A 113 5.84 -20.49 -18.90
C ASN A 113 6.14 -20.07 -20.33
N LEU A 114 7.38 -20.24 -20.80
CA LEU A 114 7.79 -19.94 -22.18
C LEU A 114 7.09 -20.82 -23.22
N LEU A 115 6.68 -22.02 -22.83
CA LEU A 115 5.99 -22.98 -23.71
C LEU A 115 4.47 -23.01 -23.44
N ASN A 116 3.97 -22.25 -22.48
CA ASN A 116 2.56 -22.23 -22.11
C ASN A 116 1.81 -21.13 -22.88
N ILE A 117 1.08 -21.53 -23.92
CA ILE A 117 0.34 -20.59 -24.80
C ILE A 117 -0.67 -19.74 -23.99
N LYS A 118 -1.33 -20.31 -22.98
CA LYS A 118 -2.26 -19.54 -22.13
C LYS A 118 -1.53 -18.46 -21.32
N PHE A 119 -0.35 -18.78 -20.82
CA PHE A 119 0.48 -17.83 -20.10
C PHE A 119 0.98 -16.71 -21.02
N LEU A 120 1.46 -17.05 -22.21
CA LEU A 120 1.91 -16.07 -23.20
C LEU A 120 0.78 -15.13 -23.65
N LYS A 121 -0.42 -15.69 -23.84
CA LYS A 121 -1.61 -14.87 -24.15
C LYS A 121 -1.93 -13.90 -23.00
N MET A 122 -1.96 -14.38 -21.75
CA MET A 122 -2.16 -13.52 -20.57
C MET A 122 -1.10 -12.41 -20.49
N PHE A 123 0.17 -12.74 -20.71
CA PHE A 123 1.26 -11.77 -20.69
C PHE A 123 1.07 -10.69 -21.76
N TYR A 124 0.68 -11.08 -22.97
CA TYR A 124 0.38 -10.16 -24.06
C TYR A 124 -0.82 -9.24 -23.73
N GLU A 125 -1.88 -9.81 -23.17
CA GLU A 125 -3.07 -9.05 -22.73
C GLU A 125 -2.74 -8.02 -21.63
N ILE A 126 -1.86 -8.35 -20.70
CA ILE A 126 -1.36 -7.41 -19.68
C ILE A 126 -0.66 -6.22 -20.35
N ILE A 127 0.21 -6.47 -21.33
CA ILE A 127 0.92 -5.39 -22.04
C ILE A 127 -0.07 -4.48 -22.79
N ILE A 128 -1.06 -5.07 -23.46
CA ILE A 128 -2.10 -4.29 -24.16
C ILE A 128 -2.90 -3.46 -23.16
N PHE A 129 -3.29 -4.05 -22.04
CA PHE A 129 -4.04 -3.36 -20.99
C PHE A 129 -3.29 -2.11 -20.51
N TYR A 130 -2.02 -2.23 -20.15
CA TYR A 130 -1.22 -1.08 -19.73
C TYR A 130 -1.13 0.00 -20.82
N LYS A 131 -0.87 -0.39 -22.08
CA LYS A 131 -0.84 0.57 -23.20
C LYS A 131 -2.17 1.28 -23.43
N LYS A 132 -3.29 0.62 -23.19
CA LYS A 132 -4.61 1.24 -23.28
C LYS A 132 -4.85 2.19 -22.11
N CYS A 133 -4.50 1.79 -20.89
CA CYS A 133 -4.65 2.64 -19.70
C CYS A 133 -3.83 3.94 -19.79
N GLU A 134 -2.64 3.90 -20.39
CA GLU A 134 -1.83 5.11 -20.61
C GLU A 134 -2.49 6.12 -21.56
N LYS A 135 -3.42 5.67 -22.42
CA LYS A 135 -4.14 6.51 -23.40
C LYS A 135 -5.50 7.00 -22.89
N LEU A 136 -5.95 6.51 -21.73
CA LEU A 136 -7.22 6.95 -21.14
C LEU A 136 -7.01 8.34 -20.54
N ASP A 137 -7.72 9.33 -21.09
CA ASP A 137 -7.84 10.64 -20.45
C ASP A 137 -8.97 10.57 -19.42
N ILE A 138 -8.70 10.98 -18.18
CA ILE A 138 -9.70 10.98 -17.08
C ILE A 138 -10.89 11.88 -17.44
N LYS A 139 -10.67 12.87 -18.31
CA LYS A 139 -11.72 13.79 -18.81
C LYS A 139 -12.83 13.13 -19.63
N ASP A 140 -12.60 11.92 -20.12
CA ASP A 140 -13.60 11.18 -20.90
C ASP A 140 -14.65 10.46 -20.01
N TYR A 141 -14.54 10.60 -18.67
CA TYR A 141 -15.37 9.90 -17.69
C TYR A 141 -16.08 10.83 -16.68
N GLU A 142 -15.94 12.16 -16.86
CA GLU A 142 -16.75 13.18 -16.17
C GLU A 142 -17.93 13.62 -17.05
#